data_4857801f3c3b88c0409ee28ba198af23
#
_entry.id   4857801f3c3b88c0409ee28ba198af23
#
_cell.length_a   1.000
_cell.length_b   1.000
_cell.length_c   1.000
_cell.angle_alpha   90.00
_cell.angle_beta   90.00
_cell.angle_gamma   90.00
#
_symmetry.space_group_name_H-M   'P 1'
#
loop_
_entity.id
_entity.type
_entity.pdbx_description
1 polymer ?
#
loop_
_entity_poly.entity_id
_entity_poly.type
_entity_poly.pdbx_seq_one_letter_code
_entity_poly.pdbx_strand_id
1 'polypeptide(L)'
;FEEVSIGEAFPELTSWLYSRFAAPEHQDLDDILHFLIDELLDGLFPMLEQISNRLDSLEEAALRDPKPKLLSRAFVHRSNLRTIRSMVWPLRHQLKVLLRERQPLLGPEAMVGFRDMGELVEMLFENCELLRHQCDGITQAYAASIGNRMNQVMKTLTIMTSIFAPLTFIG
;
A
#
# COMPACT_ATOMS: atom_id res chain seq x y z
N PHE A 1 6.38 -20.77 -0.14
CA PHE A 1 5.80 -20.20 1.09
C PHE A 1 6.38 -21.00 2.23
N GLU A 2 7.38 -20.49 2.94
CA GLU A 2 7.75 -21.00 4.26
C GLU A 2 6.59 -20.68 5.19
N GLU A 3 6.05 -21.70 5.85
CA GLU A 3 5.11 -21.55 6.97
C GLU A 3 5.85 -20.89 8.12
N VAL A 4 5.84 -19.55 8.14
CA VAL A 4 6.29 -18.82 9.31
C VAL A 4 5.28 -19.08 10.43
N SER A 5 5.74 -19.70 11.51
CA SER A 5 4.91 -19.92 12.71
C SER A 5 4.36 -18.57 13.19
N ILE A 6 3.08 -18.52 13.56
CA ILE A 6 2.42 -17.31 14.11
C ILE A 6 3.24 -16.73 15.26
N GLY A 7 3.88 -17.56 16.08
CA GLY A 7 4.75 -17.14 17.18
C GLY A 7 6.07 -16.48 16.75
N GLU A 8 6.57 -16.75 15.54
CA GLU A 8 7.76 -16.09 14.97
C GLU A 8 7.40 -14.78 14.28
N ALA A 9 6.19 -14.71 13.67
CA ALA A 9 5.70 -13.51 13.03
C ALA A 9 5.27 -12.44 14.04
N PHE A 10 4.76 -12.83 15.20
CA PHE A 10 4.23 -11.94 16.23
C PHE A 10 4.71 -12.35 17.63
N PRO A 11 5.97 -12.10 18.00
CA PRO A 11 6.52 -12.49 19.29
C PRO A 11 5.83 -11.79 20.47
N GLU A 12 5.38 -10.56 20.29
CA GLU A 12 4.65 -9.80 21.31
C GLU A 12 3.26 -10.38 21.57
N LEU A 13 2.57 -10.82 20.52
CA LEU A 13 1.30 -11.54 20.63
C LEU A 13 1.45 -12.82 21.47
N THR A 14 2.50 -13.58 21.20
CA THR A 14 2.76 -14.83 21.92
C THR A 14 3.05 -14.55 23.40
N SER A 15 3.90 -13.59 23.71
CA SER A 15 4.23 -13.20 25.09
C SER A 15 3.00 -12.65 25.83
N TRP A 16 2.18 -11.86 25.16
CA TRP A 16 0.94 -11.32 25.70
C TRP A 16 -0.08 -12.42 25.98
N LEU A 17 -0.31 -13.34 25.03
CA LEU A 17 -1.19 -14.47 25.23
C LEU A 17 -0.75 -15.30 26.43
N TYR A 18 0.53 -15.64 26.54
CA TYR A 18 1.05 -16.38 27.69
C TYR A 18 0.88 -15.62 29.02
N SER A 19 1.13 -14.32 29.05
CA SER A 19 0.97 -13.51 30.25
C SER A 19 -0.50 -13.39 30.69
N ARG A 20 -1.42 -13.33 29.75
CA ARG A 20 -2.86 -13.19 30.00
C ARG A 20 -3.51 -14.54 30.36
N PHE A 21 -3.13 -15.62 29.68
CA PHE A 21 -3.63 -16.97 29.99
C PHE A 21 -3.09 -17.54 31.31
N ALA A 22 -2.02 -16.97 31.86
CA ALA A 22 -1.51 -17.33 33.20
C ALA A 22 -2.30 -16.69 34.36
N ALA A 23 -3.19 -15.72 34.08
CA ALA A 23 -4.01 -15.04 35.11
C ALA A 23 -5.51 -15.28 34.83
N PRO A 24 -6.20 -16.18 35.56
CA PRO A 24 -7.53 -16.66 35.21
C PRO A 24 -8.70 -15.70 35.53
N GLU A 25 -8.47 -14.51 36.03
CA GLU A 25 -9.54 -13.72 36.66
C GLU A 25 -10.22 -12.66 35.77
N HIS A 26 -9.67 -12.28 34.58
CA HIS A 26 -10.32 -11.28 33.72
C HIS A 26 -9.94 -11.54 32.24
N GLN A 27 -10.51 -12.58 31.65
CA GLN A 27 -10.34 -12.84 30.22
C GLN A 27 -11.66 -12.63 29.50
N ASP A 28 -11.93 -11.38 29.15
CA ASP A 28 -12.99 -11.08 28.19
C ASP A 28 -12.49 -11.38 26.76
N LEU A 29 -13.24 -12.18 26.04
CA LEU A 29 -12.92 -12.60 24.66
C LEU A 29 -12.78 -11.41 23.73
N ASP A 30 -13.47 -10.32 24.03
CA ASP A 30 -13.44 -9.05 23.30
C ASP A 30 -12.08 -8.34 23.44
N ASP A 31 -11.44 -8.38 24.62
CA ASP A 31 -10.08 -7.84 24.82
C ASP A 31 -9.04 -8.58 23.96
N ILE A 32 -9.15 -9.91 23.91
CA ILE A 32 -8.24 -10.73 23.10
C ILE A 32 -8.42 -10.41 21.60
N LEU A 33 -9.66 -10.33 21.14
CA LEU A 33 -9.97 -10.03 19.75
C LEU A 33 -9.50 -8.62 19.38
N HIS A 34 -9.73 -7.64 20.27
CA HIS A 34 -9.25 -6.27 20.08
C HIS A 34 -7.74 -6.24 19.91
N PHE A 35 -6.99 -6.83 20.84
CA PHE A 35 -5.53 -6.88 20.77
C PHE A 35 -5.00 -7.53 19.49
N LEU A 36 -5.60 -8.67 19.08
CA LEU A 36 -5.18 -9.39 17.87
C LEU A 36 -5.33 -8.52 16.61
N ILE A 37 -6.43 -7.80 16.51
CA ILE A 37 -6.68 -6.95 15.33
C ILE A 37 -5.79 -5.72 15.38
N ASP A 38 -5.61 -5.11 16.55
CA ASP A 38 -4.77 -3.94 16.76
C ASP A 38 -3.32 -4.22 16.36
N GLU A 39 -2.74 -5.31 16.84
CA GLU A 39 -1.38 -5.76 16.48
C GLU A 39 -1.22 -6.01 14.97
N LEU A 40 -2.25 -6.60 14.33
CA LEU A 40 -2.24 -6.79 12.88
C LEU A 40 -2.29 -5.45 12.12
N LEU A 41 -3.07 -4.51 12.58
CA LEU A 41 -3.20 -3.18 11.98
C LEU A 41 -1.91 -2.38 12.13
N ASP A 42 -1.32 -2.40 13.33
CA ASP A 42 -0.05 -1.72 13.62
C ASP A 42 1.10 -2.26 12.75
N GLY A 43 1.11 -3.55 12.46
CA GLY A 43 2.07 -4.14 11.53
C GLY A 43 1.91 -3.71 10.08
N LEU A 44 0.69 -3.32 9.64
CA LEU A 44 0.41 -2.92 8.26
C LEU A 44 0.84 -1.47 7.95
N PHE A 45 0.79 -0.54 8.92
CA PHE A 45 1.16 0.86 8.71
C PHE A 45 2.63 1.04 8.28
N PRO A 46 3.64 0.47 8.98
CA PRO A 46 5.03 0.57 8.54
C PRO A 46 5.28 -0.05 7.16
N MET A 47 4.53 -1.11 6.81
CA MET A 47 4.60 -1.72 5.49
C MET A 47 4.11 -0.77 4.40
N LEU A 48 2.99 -0.08 4.61
CA LEU A 48 2.47 0.91 3.68
C LEU A 48 3.41 2.11 3.53
N GLU A 49 4.01 2.57 4.63
CA GLU A 49 5.02 3.63 4.62
C GLU A 49 6.25 3.23 3.78
N GLN A 50 6.75 2.01 3.93
CA GLN A 50 7.84 1.52 3.09
C GLN A 50 7.46 1.45 1.61
N ILE A 51 6.23 1.06 1.30
CA ILE A 51 5.73 1.06 -0.08
C ILE A 51 5.67 2.50 -0.60
N SER A 52 5.15 3.45 0.16
CA SER A 52 5.10 4.87 -0.18
C SER A 52 6.49 5.40 -0.56
N ASN A 53 7.48 5.24 0.31
CA ASN A 53 8.85 5.68 0.09
C ASN A 53 9.49 5.07 -1.18
N ARG A 54 9.14 3.82 -1.49
CA ARG A 54 9.60 3.16 -2.72
C ARG A 54 8.88 3.70 -3.96
N LEU A 55 7.60 4.02 -3.88
CA LEU A 55 6.85 4.62 -4.98
C LEU A 55 7.35 6.02 -5.30
N ASP A 56 7.65 6.85 -4.30
CA ASP A 56 8.26 8.18 -4.49
C ASP A 56 9.58 8.07 -5.28
N SER A 57 10.43 7.14 -4.87
CA SER A 57 11.70 6.88 -5.57
C SER A 57 11.51 6.38 -7.01
N LEU A 58 10.47 5.58 -7.27
CA LEU A 58 10.13 5.10 -8.61
C LEU A 58 9.59 6.23 -9.49
N GLU A 59 8.79 7.13 -8.94
CA GLU A 59 8.23 8.29 -9.64
C GLU A 59 9.35 9.25 -10.07
N GLU A 60 10.26 9.59 -9.16
CA GLU A 60 11.42 10.43 -9.48
C GLU A 60 12.29 9.78 -10.58
N ALA A 61 12.54 8.47 -10.46
CA ALA A 61 13.31 7.74 -11.47
C ALA A 61 12.60 7.70 -12.83
N ALA A 62 11.25 7.58 -12.87
CA ALA A 62 10.48 7.58 -14.10
C ALA A 62 10.54 8.93 -14.84
N LEU A 63 10.61 10.03 -14.09
CA LEU A 63 10.76 11.37 -14.65
C LEU A 63 12.18 11.62 -15.17
N ARG A 64 13.22 11.18 -14.45
CA ARG A 64 14.62 11.45 -14.77
C ARG A 64 15.17 10.52 -15.84
N ASP A 65 14.98 9.20 -15.69
CA ASP A 65 15.52 8.16 -16.59
C ASP A 65 14.52 7.00 -16.76
N PRO A 66 13.51 7.15 -17.65
CA PRO A 66 12.45 6.17 -17.84
C PRO A 66 12.99 4.85 -18.40
N LYS A 67 13.05 3.83 -17.56
CA LYS A 67 13.43 2.46 -17.92
C LYS A 67 12.24 1.51 -17.77
N PRO A 68 12.03 0.52 -18.67
CA PRO A 68 10.91 -0.42 -18.58
C PRO A 68 10.82 -1.16 -17.24
N LYS A 69 11.95 -1.40 -16.59
CA LYS A 69 12.03 -2.04 -15.27
C LYS A 69 11.30 -1.28 -14.16
N LEU A 70 11.16 0.06 -14.29
CA LEU A 70 10.42 0.87 -13.33
C LEU A 70 8.94 0.53 -13.34
N LEU A 71 8.36 0.32 -14.53
CA LEU A 71 6.96 -0.12 -14.67
C LEU A 71 6.72 -1.47 -14.01
N SER A 72 7.60 -2.44 -14.23
CA SER A 72 7.48 -3.76 -13.60
C SER A 72 7.47 -3.66 -12.07
N ARG A 73 8.30 -2.79 -11.50
CA ARG A 73 8.32 -2.55 -10.06
C ARG A 73 7.03 -1.88 -9.56
N ALA A 74 6.54 -0.87 -10.27
CA ALA A 74 5.29 -0.22 -9.94
C ALA A 74 4.11 -1.21 -9.97
N PHE A 75 4.06 -2.11 -10.95
CA PHE A 75 3.06 -3.18 -11.03
C PHE A 75 3.14 -4.17 -9.85
N VAL A 76 4.34 -4.51 -9.38
CA VAL A 76 4.50 -5.37 -8.20
C VAL A 76 3.91 -4.69 -6.97
N HIS A 77 4.24 -3.40 -6.73
CA HIS A 77 3.67 -2.65 -5.61
C HIS A 77 2.15 -2.52 -5.72
N ARG A 78 1.63 -2.24 -6.92
CA ARG A 78 0.19 -2.20 -7.17
C ARG A 78 -0.49 -3.54 -6.86
N SER A 79 0.14 -4.66 -7.20
CA SER A 79 -0.37 -6.01 -6.88
C SER A 79 -0.38 -6.27 -5.38
N ASN A 80 0.68 -5.89 -4.67
CA ASN A 80 0.77 -6.02 -3.22
C ASN A 80 -0.30 -5.18 -2.50
N LEU A 81 -0.48 -3.93 -2.93
CA LEU A 81 -1.54 -3.05 -2.41
C LEU A 81 -2.94 -3.61 -2.64
N ARG A 82 -3.18 -4.25 -3.80
CA ARG A 82 -4.43 -4.96 -4.06
C ARG A 82 -4.65 -6.09 -3.06
N THR A 83 -3.60 -6.86 -2.73
CA THR A 83 -3.67 -7.95 -1.77
C THR A 83 -3.98 -7.42 -0.37
N ILE A 84 -3.26 -6.40 0.11
CA ILE A 84 -3.52 -5.76 1.40
C ILE A 84 -4.96 -5.26 1.46
N ARG A 85 -5.41 -4.51 0.44
CA ARG A 85 -6.78 -4.02 0.34
C ARG A 85 -7.82 -5.13 0.41
N SER A 86 -7.57 -6.26 -0.26
CA SER A 86 -8.51 -7.39 -0.25
C SER A 86 -8.62 -8.08 1.11
N MET A 87 -7.58 -7.97 1.95
CA MET A 87 -7.59 -8.44 3.33
C MET A 87 -8.28 -7.45 4.28
N VAL A 88 -8.04 -6.16 4.08
CA VAL A 88 -8.61 -5.08 4.92
C VAL A 88 -10.10 -4.88 4.65
N TRP A 89 -10.56 -5.08 3.42
CA TRP A 89 -11.97 -4.82 3.03
C TRP A 89 -13.00 -5.64 3.82
N PRO A 90 -12.85 -6.97 4.03
CA PRO A 90 -13.78 -7.73 4.86
C PRO A 90 -13.76 -7.30 6.32
N LEU A 91 -12.58 -6.99 6.87
CA LEU A 91 -12.45 -6.49 8.25
C LEU A 91 -13.20 -5.17 8.43
N ARG A 92 -13.02 -4.22 7.52
CA ARG A 92 -13.76 -2.96 7.47
C ARG A 92 -15.28 -3.18 7.48
N HIS A 93 -15.76 -4.12 6.66
CA HIS A 93 -17.18 -4.42 6.59
C HIS A 93 -17.71 -5.02 7.89
N GLN A 94 -17.00 -6.00 8.46
CA GLN A 94 -17.40 -6.67 9.69
C GLN A 94 -17.39 -5.72 10.89
N LEU A 95 -16.40 -4.83 11.01
CA LEU A 95 -16.37 -3.82 12.06
C LEU A 95 -17.55 -2.85 11.95
N LYS A 96 -17.92 -2.42 10.73
CA LYS A 96 -19.11 -1.58 10.52
C LYS A 96 -20.40 -2.28 10.94
N VAL A 97 -20.53 -3.58 10.68
CA VAL A 97 -21.68 -4.39 11.11
C VAL A 97 -21.70 -4.51 12.63
N LEU A 98 -20.54 -4.84 13.23
CA LEU A 98 -20.37 -4.97 14.67
C LEU A 98 -20.79 -3.70 15.43
N LEU A 99 -20.35 -2.53 14.93
CA LEU A 99 -20.63 -1.23 15.54
C LEU A 99 -22.08 -0.76 15.35
N ARG A 100 -22.77 -1.25 14.31
CA ARG A 100 -24.16 -0.88 14.01
C ARG A 100 -25.14 -1.66 14.88
N GLU A 101 -24.87 -2.93 15.11
CA GLU A 101 -25.73 -3.83 15.87
C GLU A 101 -25.37 -3.75 17.36
N ARG A 102 -26.40 -3.65 18.23
CA ARG A 102 -26.19 -3.79 19.68
C ARG A 102 -25.81 -5.24 19.96
N GLN A 103 -24.54 -5.47 20.21
CA GLN A 103 -24.03 -6.79 20.60
C GLN A 103 -24.12 -6.93 22.10
N PRO A 104 -24.97 -7.83 22.64
CA PRO A 104 -25.13 -8.03 24.08
C PRO A 104 -23.87 -8.63 24.75
N LEU A 105 -22.93 -9.14 23.95
CA LEU A 105 -21.69 -9.77 24.41
C LEU A 105 -20.51 -8.80 24.54
N LEU A 106 -20.64 -7.55 24.04
CA LEU A 106 -19.59 -6.56 24.07
C LEU A 106 -19.89 -5.51 25.16
N GLY A 107 -18.92 -5.31 26.04
CA GLY A 107 -18.96 -4.25 27.04
C GLY A 107 -18.87 -2.86 26.40
N PRO A 108 -19.27 -1.79 27.12
CA PRO A 108 -19.18 -0.42 26.61
C PRO A 108 -17.74 0.02 26.33
N GLU A 109 -16.76 -0.48 27.06
CA GLU A 109 -15.33 -0.21 26.86
C GLU A 109 -14.82 -0.86 25.59
N ALA A 110 -15.15 -2.13 25.35
CA ALA A 110 -14.82 -2.85 24.13
C ALA A 110 -15.42 -2.17 22.88
N MET A 111 -16.63 -1.63 22.98
CA MET A 111 -17.27 -0.89 21.88
C MET A 111 -16.51 0.39 21.49
N VAL A 112 -15.86 1.06 22.45
CA VAL A 112 -14.99 2.21 22.17
C VAL A 112 -13.76 1.74 21.40
N GLY A 113 -13.06 0.71 21.88
CA GLY A 113 -11.89 0.14 21.21
C GLY A 113 -12.18 -0.33 19.78
N PHE A 114 -13.30 -1.02 19.57
CA PHE A 114 -13.71 -1.44 18.22
C PHE A 114 -14.07 -0.26 17.29
N ARG A 115 -14.51 0.87 17.84
CA ARG A 115 -14.74 2.10 17.06
C ARG A 115 -13.42 2.69 16.59
N ASP A 116 -12.45 2.85 17.48
CA ASP A 116 -11.12 3.37 17.17
C ASP A 116 -10.44 2.48 16.13
N MET A 117 -10.55 1.17 16.29
CA MET A 117 -10.08 0.19 15.32
C MET A 117 -10.77 0.34 13.96
N GLY A 118 -12.08 0.63 13.95
CA GLY A 118 -12.82 0.91 12.71
C GLY A 118 -12.27 2.11 11.96
N GLU A 119 -11.84 3.16 12.67
CA GLU A 119 -11.20 4.34 12.09
C GLU A 119 -9.81 4.02 11.53
N LEU A 120 -9.02 3.21 12.24
CA LEU A 120 -7.71 2.74 11.75
C LEU A 120 -7.84 1.90 10.47
N VAL A 121 -8.81 1.00 10.42
CA VAL A 121 -9.10 0.18 9.22
C VAL A 121 -9.53 1.04 8.04
N GLU A 122 -10.34 2.07 8.27
CA GLU A 122 -10.72 3.03 7.23
C GLU A 122 -9.50 3.77 6.69
N MET A 123 -8.64 4.28 7.58
CA MET A 123 -7.40 4.96 7.23
C MET A 123 -6.45 4.05 6.42
N LEU A 124 -6.28 2.78 6.81
CA LEU A 124 -5.51 1.80 6.06
C LEU A 124 -6.07 1.58 4.65
N PHE A 125 -7.38 1.46 4.55
CA PHE A 125 -8.05 1.27 3.27
C PHE A 125 -7.84 2.47 2.34
N GLU A 126 -7.99 3.69 2.85
CA GLU A 126 -7.76 4.92 2.10
C GLU A 126 -6.30 5.07 1.67
N ASN A 127 -5.34 4.76 2.56
CA ASN A 127 -3.92 4.76 2.22
C ASN A 127 -3.59 3.76 1.11
N CYS A 128 -4.16 2.56 1.14
CA CYS A 128 -3.99 1.59 0.05
C CYS A 128 -4.49 2.13 -1.29
N GLU A 129 -5.63 2.82 -1.31
CA GLU A 129 -6.17 3.45 -2.53
C GLU A 129 -5.28 4.59 -3.01
N LEU A 130 -4.81 5.45 -2.11
CA LEU A 130 -3.90 6.56 -2.44
C LEU A 130 -2.62 6.03 -3.09
N LEU A 131 -1.95 5.07 -2.47
CA LEU A 131 -0.72 4.47 -3.01
C LEU A 131 -0.95 3.73 -4.33
N ARG A 132 -2.12 3.14 -4.53
CA ARG A 132 -2.50 2.53 -5.80
C ARG A 132 -2.64 3.58 -6.90
N HIS A 133 -3.24 4.73 -6.62
CA HIS A 133 -3.31 5.86 -7.55
C HIS A 133 -1.91 6.41 -7.87
N GLN A 134 -1.00 6.43 -6.90
CA GLN A 134 0.39 6.80 -7.14
C GLN A 134 1.08 5.83 -8.10
N CYS A 135 0.82 4.53 -8.02
CA CYS A 135 1.32 3.56 -9.02
C CYS A 135 0.84 3.89 -10.44
N ASP A 136 -0.41 4.34 -10.60
CA ASP A 136 -0.94 4.77 -11.89
C ASP A 136 -0.27 6.08 -12.35
N GLY A 137 0.01 7.01 -11.45
CA GLY A 137 0.79 8.23 -11.69
C GLY A 137 2.20 7.95 -12.23
N ILE A 138 2.89 6.97 -11.65
CA ILE A 138 4.23 6.55 -12.13
C ILE A 138 4.17 6.06 -13.58
N THR A 139 3.14 5.31 -13.94
CA THR A 139 2.94 4.83 -15.31
C THR A 139 2.74 6.00 -16.27
N GLN A 140 1.96 7.01 -15.88
CA GLN A 140 1.74 8.21 -16.67
C GLN A 140 3.01 9.05 -16.80
N ALA A 141 3.76 9.25 -15.72
CA ALA A 141 5.03 9.96 -15.70
C ALA A 141 6.06 9.29 -16.63
N TYR A 142 6.14 7.96 -16.60
CA TYR A 142 6.97 7.18 -17.51
C TYR A 142 6.59 7.43 -18.98
N ALA A 143 5.30 7.33 -19.32
CA ALA A 143 4.82 7.54 -20.68
C ALA A 143 5.10 8.96 -21.18
N ALA A 144 4.88 9.98 -20.33
CA ALA A 144 5.17 11.38 -20.64
C ALA A 144 6.66 11.60 -20.87
N SER A 145 7.54 11.01 -20.04
CA SER A 145 9.00 11.14 -20.19
C SER A 145 9.49 10.51 -21.50
N ILE A 146 8.96 9.34 -21.88
CA ILE A 146 9.28 8.72 -23.17
C ILE A 146 8.79 9.60 -24.34
N GLY A 147 7.57 10.13 -24.25
CA GLY A 147 7.03 11.04 -25.26
C GLY A 147 7.88 12.30 -25.45
N ASN A 148 8.31 12.92 -24.35
CA ASN A 148 9.20 14.08 -24.39
C ASN A 148 10.56 13.76 -25.03
N ARG A 149 11.18 12.62 -24.70
CA ARG A 149 12.43 12.18 -25.34
C ARG A 149 12.24 11.96 -26.84
N MET A 150 11.15 11.34 -27.25
CA MET A 150 10.86 11.10 -28.66
C MET A 150 10.67 12.43 -29.42
N ASN A 151 9.96 13.39 -28.84
CA ASN A 151 9.80 14.73 -29.41
C ASN A 151 11.15 15.46 -29.55
N GLN A 152 12.06 15.33 -28.58
CA GLN A 152 13.41 15.90 -28.69
C GLN A 152 14.21 15.27 -29.83
N VAL A 153 14.16 13.94 -29.99
CA VAL A 153 14.81 13.22 -31.10
C VAL A 153 14.24 13.68 -32.44
N MET A 154 12.91 13.76 -32.56
CA MET A 154 12.24 14.24 -33.77
C MET A 154 12.62 15.66 -34.11
N LYS A 155 12.67 16.57 -33.12
CA LYS A 155 13.12 17.96 -33.32
C LYS A 155 14.56 18.02 -33.86
N THR A 156 15.47 17.24 -33.27
CA THR A 156 16.87 17.16 -33.71
C THR A 156 16.96 16.63 -35.12
N LEU A 157 16.22 15.56 -35.46
CA LEU A 157 16.18 14.98 -36.79
C LEU A 157 15.64 15.98 -37.83
N THR A 158 14.57 16.72 -37.48
CA THR A 158 13.99 17.74 -38.36
C THR A 158 14.99 18.86 -38.65
N ILE A 159 15.73 19.34 -37.64
CA ILE A 159 16.78 20.34 -37.80
C ILE A 159 17.88 19.82 -38.73
N MET A 160 18.37 18.60 -38.48
CA MET A 160 19.38 17.95 -39.35
C MET A 160 18.90 17.84 -40.80
N THR A 161 17.69 17.34 -41.03
CA THR A 161 17.11 17.19 -42.36
C THR A 161 16.94 18.53 -43.04
N SER A 162 16.51 19.58 -42.32
CA SER A 162 16.35 20.92 -42.87
C SER A 162 17.67 21.57 -43.35
N ILE A 163 18.80 21.15 -42.72
CA ILE A 163 20.13 21.66 -43.12
C ILE A 163 20.69 20.79 -44.26
N PHE A 164 20.57 19.48 -44.21
CA PHE A 164 21.20 18.59 -45.20
C PHE A 164 20.42 18.47 -46.53
N ALA A 165 19.06 18.60 -46.48
CA ALA A 165 18.26 18.52 -47.69
C ALA A 165 18.65 19.56 -48.78
N PRO A 166 18.81 20.87 -48.47
CA PRO A 166 19.24 21.86 -49.46
C PRO A 166 20.70 21.65 -49.90
N LEU A 167 21.59 21.17 -48.98
CA LEU A 167 22.99 20.90 -49.34
C LEU A 167 23.15 19.77 -50.36
N THR A 168 22.35 18.74 -50.26
CA THR A 168 22.33 17.63 -51.23
C THR A 168 21.73 18.05 -52.59
N PHE A 169 20.99 19.15 -52.68
CA PHE A 169 20.38 19.64 -53.89
C PHE A 169 21.31 20.59 -54.67
N ILE A 170 22.29 21.17 -54.00
CA ILE A 170 23.24 22.14 -54.58
C ILE A 170 24.56 21.47 -55.01
N GLY A 171 24.91 20.29 -54.49
CA GLY A 171 26.10 19.52 -54.85
C GLY A 171 25.78 18.47 -55.92
#